data_1a6ab41acaa7975c2285eff59f828b9d
#
_entry.id   1a6ab41acaa7975c2285eff59f828b9d
#
_cell.length_a   1.000
_cell.length_b   1.000
_cell.length_c   1.000
_cell.angle_alpha   90.00
_cell.angle_beta   90.00
_cell.angle_gamma   90.00
#
_symmetry.space_group_name_H-M   'P 1'
#
loop_
_entity.id
_entity.type
_entity.pdbx_description
1 polymer ?
#
loop_
_entity_poly.entity_id
_entity_poly.type
_entity_poly.pdbx_seq_one_letter_code
_entity_poly.pdbx_strand_id
1 'polypeptide(L)'
;MRAIAAVSFAVVGLVAYLVMRPRGTLAPGVSVLPAVNAALNGTAAVLLTAGWVNIRRRNVAAHRACMLSAFAASTLFLVSYVAYHAQAAAVPFTGQGWIRPVYFFILVTHIVLAAAIVPLALTTIYRAWRGELWRHKRIARVTLPIWLYVSVTGVVVFLLLHGF
;
A
#
# COMPACT_ATOMS: atom_id res chain seq x y z
N MET A 1 18.07 -11.95 -0.26
CA MET A 1 16.97 -12.39 0.62
C MET A 1 17.06 -11.79 2.03
N ARG A 2 18.23 -11.88 2.72
CA ARG A 2 18.39 -11.28 4.07
C ARG A 2 18.10 -9.76 4.11
N ALA A 3 18.57 -8.99 3.13
CA ALA A 3 18.29 -7.57 3.02
C ALA A 3 16.79 -7.26 2.85
N ILE A 4 16.07 -8.02 2.03
CA ILE A 4 14.62 -7.85 1.84
C ILE A 4 13.89 -8.11 3.16
N ALA A 5 14.24 -9.16 3.89
CA ALA A 5 13.66 -9.46 5.19
C ALA A 5 13.93 -8.31 6.18
N ALA A 6 15.17 -7.84 6.29
CA ALA A 6 15.55 -6.75 7.19
C ALA A 6 14.78 -5.46 6.89
N VAL A 7 14.70 -5.04 5.61
CA VAL A 7 13.93 -3.87 5.18
C VAL A 7 12.45 -4.04 5.51
N SER A 8 11.87 -5.22 5.22
CA SER A 8 10.46 -5.49 5.50
C SER A 8 10.16 -5.42 7.01
N PHE A 9 11.00 -6.02 7.85
CA PHE A 9 10.85 -5.95 9.30
C PHE A 9 10.99 -4.52 9.83
N ALA A 10 11.95 -3.75 9.31
CA ALA A 10 12.14 -2.35 9.70
C ALA A 10 10.90 -1.49 9.33
N VAL A 11 10.37 -1.65 8.11
CA VAL A 11 9.19 -0.91 7.64
C VAL A 11 7.96 -1.28 8.47
N VAL A 12 7.68 -2.56 8.62
CA VAL A 12 6.51 -3.05 9.38
C VAL A 12 6.61 -2.64 10.85
N GLY A 13 7.80 -2.78 11.46
CA GLY A 13 8.05 -2.37 12.84
C GLY A 13 7.88 -0.86 13.06
N LEU A 14 8.39 -0.04 12.13
CA LEU A 14 8.20 1.41 12.17
C LEU A 14 6.73 1.80 12.09
N VAL A 15 5.99 1.21 11.13
CA VAL A 15 4.55 1.49 10.97
C VAL A 15 3.77 1.05 12.20
N ALA A 16 4.02 -0.15 12.73
CA ALA A 16 3.38 -0.63 13.94
C ALA A 16 3.66 0.29 15.15
N TYR A 17 4.92 0.68 15.34
CA TYR A 17 5.30 1.63 16.39
C TYR A 17 4.54 2.96 16.26
N LEU A 18 4.49 3.54 15.04
CA LEU A 18 3.80 4.80 14.81
C LEU A 18 2.29 4.69 15.02
N VAL A 19 1.67 3.59 14.65
CA VAL A 19 0.23 3.36 14.86
C VAL A 19 -0.11 3.20 16.34
N MET A 20 0.76 2.60 17.14
CA MET A 20 0.53 2.34 18.56
C MET A 20 0.96 3.49 19.49
N ARG A 21 1.73 4.45 19.00
CA ARG A 21 2.24 5.58 19.79
C ARG A 21 1.12 6.54 20.18
N PRO A 22 0.99 6.97 21.48
CA PRO A 22 0.13 8.07 21.86
C PRO A 22 0.52 9.36 21.15
N ARG A 23 -0.45 10.14 20.67
CA ARG A 23 -0.20 11.34 19.86
C ARG A 23 -0.84 12.58 20.44
N GLY A 24 -0.17 13.73 20.20
CA GLY A 24 -0.69 15.05 20.51
C GLY A 24 -1.62 15.59 19.40
N THR A 25 -1.89 16.90 19.45
CA THR A 25 -2.70 17.63 18.47
C THR A 25 -2.01 17.69 17.11
N LEU A 26 -2.80 17.74 16.03
CA LEU A 26 -2.33 17.88 14.64
C LEU A 26 -1.49 19.14 14.45
N ALA A 27 -0.33 18.98 13.79
CA ALA A 27 0.43 20.12 13.29
C ALA A 27 -0.27 20.75 12.07
N PRO A 28 -0.19 22.09 11.89
CA PRO A 28 -0.72 22.77 10.69
C PRO A 28 -0.10 22.18 9.40
N GLY A 29 -0.94 21.97 8.36
CA GLY A 29 -0.51 21.46 7.05
C GLY A 29 -0.51 19.94 6.88
N VAL A 30 -0.69 19.16 7.95
CA VAL A 30 -0.73 17.70 7.88
C VAL A 30 -2.08 17.17 7.36
N SER A 31 -3.12 18.01 7.32
CA SER A 31 -4.48 17.66 6.91
C SER A 31 -4.62 17.22 5.44
N VAL A 32 -3.70 17.61 4.56
CA VAL A 32 -3.72 17.21 3.12
C VAL A 32 -3.16 15.81 2.89
N LEU A 33 -2.29 15.31 3.77
CA LEU A 33 -1.60 14.02 3.56
C LEU A 33 -2.53 12.81 3.41
N PRO A 34 -3.68 12.69 4.11
CA PRO A 34 -4.61 11.59 3.87
C PRO A 34 -5.16 11.57 2.45
N ALA A 35 -5.47 12.72 1.85
CA ALA A 35 -5.92 12.81 0.47
C ALA A 35 -4.80 12.45 -0.52
N VAL A 36 -3.57 12.90 -0.26
CA VAL A 36 -2.38 12.50 -1.03
C VAL A 36 -2.17 10.99 -0.95
N ASN A 37 -2.30 10.40 0.23
CA ASN A 37 -2.19 8.96 0.42
C ASN A 37 -3.24 8.19 -0.38
N ALA A 38 -4.49 8.66 -0.39
CA ALA A 38 -5.56 8.05 -1.19
C ALA A 38 -5.27 8.17 -2.70
N ALA A 39 -4.80 9.34 -3.17
CA ALA A 39 -4.43 9.57 -4.57
C ALA A 39 -3.27 8.64 -4.99
N LEU A 40 -2.24 8.48 -4.18
CA LEU A 40 -1.10 7.58 -4.45
C LEU A 40 -1.54 6.12 -4.52
N ASN A 41 -2.43 5.68 -3.63
CA ASN A 41 -3.02 4.35 -3.69
C ASN A 41 -3.87 4.15 -4.95
N GLY A 42 -4.71 5.10 -5.32
CA GLY A 42 -5.48 5.07 -6.56
C GLY A 42 -4.58 4.99 -7.80
N THR A 43 -3.52 5.81 -7.83
CA THR A 43 -2.50 5.77 -8.90
C THR A 43 -1.83 4.40 -8.98
N ALA A 44 -1.44 3.82 -7.84
CA ALA A 44 -0.87 2.49 -7.80
C ALA A 44 -1.85 1.43 -8.35
N ALA A 45 -3.13 1.49 -7.97
CA ALA A 45 -4.15 0.56 -8.47
C ALA A 45 -4.31 0.63 -10.00
N VAL A 46 -4.35 1.83 -10.56
CA VAL A 46 -4.43 2.04 -12.02
C VAL A 46 -3.18 1.48 -12.72
N LEU A 47 -1.98 1.81 -12.22
CA LEU A 47 -0.72 1.35 -12.78
C LEU A 47 -0.56 -0.19 -12.69
N LEU A 48 -0.96 -0.81 -11.58
CA LEU A 48 -0.94 -2.26 -11.42
C LEU A 48 -1.87 -2.94 -12.44
N THR A 49 -3.08 -2.40 -12.62
CA THR A 49 -4.05 -2.90 -13.59
C THR A 49 -3.53 -2.74 -15.03
N ALA A 50 -3.01 -1.56 -15.37
CA ALA A 50 -2.41 -1.30 -16.67
C ALA A 50 -1.22 -2.22 -16.95
N GLY A 51 -0.36 -2.42 -15.96
CA GLY A 51 0.78 -3.33 -16.06
C GLY A 51 0.36 -4.77 -16.27
N TRP A 52 -0.69 -5.22 -15.59
CA TRP A 52 -1.26 -6.56 -15.80
C TRP A 52 -1.85 -6.71 -17.21
N VAL A 53 -2.60 -5.73 -17.71
CA VAL A 53 -3.12 -5.75 -19.07
C VAL A 53 -1.99 -5.80 -20.10
N ASN A 54 -0.93 -5.00 -19.90
CA ASN A 54 0.21 -4.96 -20.82
C ASN A 54 0.94 -6.31 -20.89
N ILE A 55 1.16 -6.99 -19.76
CA ILE A 55 1.82 -8.30 -19.81
C ILE A 55 0.94 -9.36 -20.48
N ARG A 56 -0.38 -9.27 -20.35
CA ARG A 56 -1.32 -10.14 -21.06
C ARG A 56 -1.25 -9.91 -22.58
N ARG A 57 -0.95 -8.68 -23.01
CA ARG A 57 -0.70 -8.30 -24.40
C ARG A 57 0.74 -8.53 -24.86
N ARG A 58 1.57 -9.22 -24.05
CA ARG A 58 2.99 -9.47 -24.32
C ARG A 58 3.86 -8.21 -24.43
N ASN A 59 3.35 -7.05 -24.03
CA ASN A 59 4.12 -5.80 -23.97
C ASN A 59 4.92 -5.72 -22.66
N VAL A 60 6.10 -6.37 -22.65
CA VAL A 60 6.96 -6.46 -21.47
C VAL A 60 7.51 -5.11 -21.05
N ALA A 61 7.82 -4.22 -22.01
CA ALA A 61 8.36 -2.90 -21.72
C ALA A 61 7.35 -2.04 -20.95
N ALA A 62 6.11 -1.95 -21.44
CA ALA A 62 5.06 -1.22 -20.77
C ALA A 62 4.68 -1.84 -19.40
N HIS A 63 4.64 -3.18 -19.32
CA HIS A 63 4.46 -3.87 -18.02
C HIS A 63 5.53 -3.44 -17.01
N ARG A 64 6.81 -3.49 -17.39
CA ARG A 64 7.91 -3.09 -16.52
C ARG A 64 7.78 -1.64 -16.07
N ALA A 65 7.50 -0.72 -16.99
CA ALA A 65 7.29 0.70 -16.66
C ALA A 65 6.15 0.88 -15.66
N CYS A 66 4.98 0.29 -15.91
CA CYS A 66 3.82 0.37 -15.01
C CYS A 66 4.13 -0.20 -13.62
N MET A 67 4.80 -1.37 -13.53
CA MET A 67 5.12 -2.00 -12.24
C MET A 67 6.12 -1.18 -11.42
N LEU A 68 7.14 -0.60 -12.07
CA LEU A 68 8.10 0.27 -11.38
C LEU A 68 7.46 1.59 -10.95
N SER A 69 6.59 2.17 -11.76
CA SER A 69 5.83 3.38 -11.39
C SER A 69 4.85 3.11 -10.25
N ALA A 70 4.17 1.95 -10.25
CA ALA A 70 3.34 1.53 -9.12
C ALA A 70 4.15 1.35 -7.84
N PHE A 71 5.35 0.78 -7.95
CA PHE A 71 6.25 0.64 -6.81
C PHE A 71 6.71 1.99 -6.27
N ALA A 72 7.05 2.94 -7.15
CA ALA A 72 7.41 4.30 -6.77
C ALA A 72 6.23 5.02 -6.08
N ALA A 73 5.02 4.93 -6.63
CA ALA A 73 3.81 5.50 -6.01
C ALA A 73 3.54 4.91 -4.62
N SER A 74 3.69 3.58 -4.46
CA SER A 74 3.54 2.92 -3.15
C SER A 74 4.64 3.28 -2.15
N THR A 75 5.86 3.56 -2.62
CA THR A 75 6.95 4.04 -1.78
C THR A 75 6.67 5.47 -1.29
N LEU A 76 6.22 6.35 -2.20
CA LEU A 76 5.80 7.71 -1.84
C LEU A 76 4.61 7.71 -0.87
N PHE A 77 3.64 6.81 -1.10
CA PHE A 77 2.56 6.58 -0.14
C PHE A 77 3.11 6.22 1.25
N LEU A 78 4.05 5.27 1.34
CA LEU A 78 4.62 4.85 2.62
C LEU A 78 5.32 6.01 3.34
N VAL A 79 6.11 6.81 2.62
CA VAL A 79 6.77 8.00 3.17
C VAL A 79 5.75 9.01 3.69
N SER A 80 4.73 9.35 2.87
CA SER A 80 3.67 10.26 3.24
C SER A 80 2.84 9.73 4.42
N TYR A 81 2.55 8.43 4.45
CA TYR A 81 1.84 7.76 5.54
C TYR A 81 2.62 7.84 6.86
N VAL A 82 3.93 7.54 6.82
CA VAL A 82 4.82 7.66 7.99
C VAL A 82 4.88 9.10 8.48
N ALA A 83 5.05 10.06 7.57
CA ALA A 83 5.08 11.48 7.91
C ALA A 83 3.77 11.95 8.56
N TYR A 84 2.63 11.51 8.03
CA TYR A 84 1.32 11.79 8.62
C TYR A 84 1.19 11.19 10.03
N HIS A 85 1.45 9.90 10.17
CA HIS A 85 1.28 9.20 11.43
C HIS A 85 2.33 9.56 12.50
N ALA A 86 3.43 10.17 12.12
CA ALA A 86 4.39 10.75 13.09
C ALA A 86 3.86 12.01 13.76
N GLN A 87 2.93 12.74 13.12
CA GLN A 87 2.48 14.07 13.53
C GLN A 87 0.99 14.13 13.88
N ALA A 88 0.18 13.23 13.35
CA ALA A 88 -1.27 13.24 13.49
C ALA A 88 -1.77 12.28 14.57
N ALA A 89 -2.76 12.71 15.33
CA ALA A 89 -3.57 11.82 16.16
C ALA A 89 -4.43 10.90 15.27
N ALA A 90 -4.81 9.73 15.81
CA ALA A 90 -5.74 8.85 15.11
C ALA A 90 -7.11 9.55 14.99
N VAL A 91 -7.64 9.61 13.77
CA VAL A 91 -9.00 10.10 13.52
C VAL A 91 -9.98 8.99 13.86
N PRO A 92 -10.89 9.17 14.81
CA PRO A 92 -11.88 8.15 15.13
C PRO A 92 -12.90 8.03 14.01
N PHE A 93 -13.29 6.79 13.68
CA PHE A 93 -14.40 6.56 12.76
C PHE A 93 -15.74 6.84 13.43
N THR A 94 -16.53 7.77 12.89
CA THR A 94 -17.79 8.24 13.46
C THR A 94 -19.03 7.55 12.92
N GLY A 95 -18.90 6.77 11.83
CA GLY A 95 -20.00 6.00 11.24
C GLY A 95 -20.60 4.97 12.20
N GLN A 96 -21.93 4.85 12.17
CA GLN A 96 -22.70 3.98 13.05
C GLN A 96 -23.49 2.90 12.24
N GLY A 97 -24.07 1.95 12.96
CA GLY A 97 -24.84 0.87 12.34
C GLY A 97 -23.94 -0.12 11.58
N TRP A 98 -24.46 -0.66 10.48
CA TRP A 98 -23.81 -1.72 9.70
C TRP A 98 -22.51 -1.29 9.01
N ILE A 99 -22.32 0.01 8.76
CA ILE A 99 -21.10 0.53 8.11
C ILE A 99 -19.87 0.38 9.01
N ARG A 100 -20.05 0.43 10.33
CA ARG A 100 -18.96 0.32 11.30
C ARG A 100 -18.23 -1.02 11.24
N PRO A 101 -18.87 -2.19 11.33
CA PRO A 101 -18.19 -3.48 11.18
C PRO A 101 -17.56 -3.66 9.79
N VAL A 102 -18.20 -3.15 8.72
CA VAL A 102 -17.64 -3.19 7.36
C VAL A 102 -16.34 -2.38 7.27
N TYR A 103 -16.34 -1.16 7.80
CA TYR A 103 -15.14 -0.32 7.86
C TYR A 103 -13.99 -1.03 8.59
N PHE A 104 -14.23 -1.55 9.78
CA PHE A 104 -13.19 -2.21 10.55
C PHE A 104 -12.71 -3.51 9.90
N PHE A 105 -13.56 -4.27 9.26
CA PHE A 105 -13.16 -5.44 8.48
C PHE A 105 -12.21 -5.07 7.34
N ILE A 106 -12.57 -4.05 6.55
CA ILE A 106 -11.72 -3.56 5.45
C ILE A 106 -10.40 -3.00 6.02
N LEU A 107 -10.45 -2.22 7.09
CA LEU A 107 -9.27 -1.63 7.70
C LEU A 107 -8.29 -2.70 8.21
N VAL A 108 -8.77 -3.70 8.94
CA VAL A 108 -7.92 -4.76 9.50
C VAL A 108 -7.30 -5.60 8.39
N THR A 109 -8.10 -6.04 7.41
CA THR A 109 -7.57 -6.81 6.26
C THR A 109 -6.59 -5.99 5.43
N HIS A 110 -6.87 -4.69 5.23
CA HIS A 110 -5.94 -3.77 4.57
C HIS A 110 -4.60 -3.69 5.31
N ILE A 111 -4.60 -3.45 6.62
CA ILE A 111 -3.36 -3.32 7.41
C ILE A 111 -2.53 -4.60 7.37
N VAL A 112 -3.16 -5.75 7.57
CA VAL A 112 -2.46 -7.05 7.55
C VAL A 112 -1.83 -7.31 6.18
N LEU A 113 -2.58 -7.08 5.10
CA LEU A 113 -2.09 -7.30 3.75
C LEU A 113 -1.09 -6.20 3.31
N ALA A 114 -1.21 -4.97 3.82
CA ALA A 114 -0.23 -3.92 3.60
C ALA A 114 1.13 -4.26 4.23
N ALA A 115 1.14 -4.92 5.38
CA ALA A 115 2.39 -5.45 5.95
C ALA A 115 2.97 -6.59 5.08
N ALA A 116 2.11 -7.49 4.60
CA ALA A 116 2.54 -8.63 3.77
C ALA A 116 3.02 -8.21 2.37
N ILE A 117 2.46 -7.13 1.79
CA ILE A 117 2.83 -6.72 0.43
C ILE A 117 4.26 -6.21 0.33
N VAL A 118 4.84 -5.65 1.38
CA VAL A 118 6.22 -5.13 1.35
C VAL A 118 7.23 -6.22 0.96
N PRO A 119 7.36 -7.34 1.68
CA PRO A 119 8.28 -8.41 1.29
C PRO A 119 7.89 -9.07 -0.04
N LEU A 120 6.59 -9.19 -0.34
CA LEU A 120 6.11 -9.80 -1.57
C LEU A 120 6.50 -8.96 -2.80
N ALA A 121 6.29 -7.64 -2.78
CA ALA A 121 6.63 -6.73 -3.88
C ALA A 121 8.15 -6.69 -4.09
N LEU A 122 8.94 -6.51 -3.03
CA LEU A 122 10.40 -6.51 -3.10
C LEU A 122 10.95 -7.81 -3.67
N THR A 123 10.43 -8.96 -3.21
CA THR A 123 10.86 -10.26 -3.72
C THR A 123 10.46 -10.46 -5.19
N THR A 124 9.26 -10.01 -5.59
CA THR A 124 8.77 -10.11 -6.96
C THR A 124 9.64 -9.29 -7.91
N ILE A 125 9.98 -8.04 -7.55
CA ILE A 125 10.87 -7.17 -8.32
C ILE A 125 12.29 -7.75 -8.37
N TYR A 126 12.82 -8.21 -7.24
CA TYR A 126 14.14 -8.83 -7.17
C TYR A 126 14.27 -10.05 -8.10
N ARG A 127 13.26 -10.93 -8.14
CA ARG A 127 13.25 -12.09 -9.05
C ARG A 127 13.23 -11.69 -10.52
N ALA A 128 12.47 -10.65 -10.88
CA ALA A 128 12.47 -10.09 -12.24
C ALA A 128 13.85 -9.54 -12.61
N TRP A 129 14.48 -8.81 -11.70
CA TRP A 129 15.80 -8.20 -11.90
C TRP A 129 16.92 -9.24 -12.09
N ARG A 130 16.79 -10.37 -11.37
CA ARG A 130 17.71 -11.52 -11.50
C ARG A 130 17.47 -12.34 -12.76
N GLY A 131 16.49 -12.00 -13.59
CA GLY A 131 16.12 -12.80 -14.77
C GLY A 131 15.41 -14.12 -14.43
N GLU A 132 15.06 -14.34 -13.17
CA GLU A 132 14.38 -15.55 -12.68
C GLU A 132 12.88 -15.51 -13.03
N LEU A 133 12.54 -15.43 -14.33
CA LEU A 133 11.18 -15.14 -14.80
C LEU A 133 10.15 -16.18 -14.36
N TRP A 134 10.52 -17.44 -14.25
CA TRP A 134 9.61 -18.48 -13.75
C TRP A 134 9.21 -18.23 -12.29
N ARG A 135 10.21 -17.93 -11.44
CA ARG A 135 9.98 -17.61 -10.02
C ARG A 135 9.24 -16.28 -9.85
N HIS A 136 9.58 -15.29 -10.68
CA HIS A 136 8.84 -14.02 -10.73
C HIS A 136 7.36 -14.25 -11.04
N LYS A 137 7.03 -14.99 -12.10
CA LYS A 137 5.64 -15.28 -12.48
C LYS A 137 4.88 -16.02 -11.36
N ARG A 138 5.54 -16.96 -10.69
CA ARG A 138 4.91 -17.73 -9.61
C ARG A 138 4.52 -16.82 -8.43
N ILE A 139 5.44 -15.96 -7.96
CA ILE A 139 5.18 -15.05 -6.84
C ILE A 139 4.24 -13.90 -7.23
N ALA A 140 4.36 -13.38 -8.47
CA ALA A 140 3.52 -12.29 -8.96
C ALA A 140 2.03 -12.65 -8.99
N ARG A 141 1.66 -13.93 -9.15
CA ARG A 141 0.27 -14.40 -9.09
C ARG A 141 -0.37 -14.17 -7.72
N VAL A 142 0.44 -14.12 -6.66
CA VAL A 142 -0.01 -13.82 -5.29
C VAL A 142 0.17 -12.34 -4.98
N THR A 143 1.32 -11.78 -5.37
CA THR A 143 1.65 -10.38 -5.10
C THR A 143 0.68 -9.41 -5.75
N LEU A 144 0.33 -9.61 -7.03
CA LEU A 144 -0.50 -8.67 -7.77
C LEU A 144 -1.91 -8.51 -7.18
N PRO A 145 -2.70 -9.57 -6.91
CA PRO A 145 -4.02 -9.41 -6.32
C PRO A 145 -3.97 -8.81 -4.90
N ILE A 146 -2.99 -9.17 -4.08
CA ILE A 146 -2.82 -8.57 -2.75
C ILE A 146 -2.48 -7.09 -2.89
N TRP A 147 -1.57 -6.72 -3.79
CA TRP A 147 -1.18 -5.33 -3.99
C TRP A 147 -2.34 -4.48 -4.49
N LEU A 148 -3.08 -5.00 -5.47
CA LEU A 148 -4.26 -4.33 -6.00
C LEU A 148 -5.34 -4.16 -4.90
N TYR A 149 -5.60 -5.19 -4.11
CA TYR A 149 -6.51 -5.13 -2.97
C TYR A 149 -6.10 -4.02 -1.99
N VAL A 150 -4.84 -3.99 -1.55
CA VAL A 150 -4.32 -2.97 -0.63
C VAL A 150 -4.46 -1.57 -1.23
N SER A 151 -4.12 -1.41 -2.52
CA SER A 151 -4.22 -0.11 -3.19
C SER A 151 -5.66 0.39 -3.30
N VAL A 152 -6.61 -0.47 -3.64
CA VAL A 152 -8.03 -0.12 -3.72
C VAL A 152 -8.63 0.14 -2.33
N THR A 153 -8.38 -0.76 -1.38
CA THR A 153 -8.94 -0.62 -0.03
C THR A 153 -8.35 0.57 0.73
N GLY A 154 -7.12 1.00 0.42
CA GLY A 154 -6.56 2.24 0.97
C GLY A 154 -7.36 3.48 0.56
N VAL A 155 -7.85 3.53 -0.70
CA VAL A 155 -8.78 4.58 -1.15
C VAL A 155 -10.13 4.45 -0.45
N VAL A 156 -10.67 3.24 -0.36
CA VAL A 156 -11.97 2.97 0.30
C VAL A 156 -11.92 3.38 1.78
N VAL A 157 -10.87 3.03 2.50
CA VAL A 157 -10.69 3.42 3.92
C VAL A 157 -10.67 4.94 4.07
N PHE A 158 -9.98 5.66 3.18
CA PHE A 158 -9.97 7.13 3.17
C PHE A 158 -11.37 7.69 2.95
N LEU A 159 -12.09 7.21 1.94
CA LEU A 159 -13.45 7.68 1.62
C LEU A 159 -14.44 7.40 2.75
N LEU A 160 -14.37 6.24 3.37
CA LEU A 160 -15.23 5.89 4.51
C LEU A 160 -14.91 6.74 5.75
N LEU A 161 -13.63 7.04 6.00
CA LEU A 161 -13.21 7.80 7.17
C LEU A 161 -13.58 9.29 7.09
N HIS A 162 -13.62 9.85 5.86
CA HIS A 162 -13.87 11.28 5.64
C HIS A 162 -15.26 11.56 5.05
N GLY A 163 -16.04 10.53 4.73
CA GLY A 163 -17.39 10.64 4.19
C GLY A 163 -18.49 10.57 5.25
N PHE A 164 -18.14 10.25 6.48
CA PHE A 164 -18.99 10.20 7.65
C PHE A 164 -18.38 11.03 8.78
#